data_a046cf997cc2639927a77efcd0b614db
#
_entry.id   a046cf997cc2639927a77efcd0b614db
#
_cell.length_a   1.000
_cell.length_b   1.000
_cell.length_c   1.000
_cell.angle_alpha   90.00
_cell.angle_beta   90.00
_cell.angle_gamma   90.00
#
_symmetry.space_group_name_H-M   'P 1'
#
loop_
_entity.id
_entity.type
_entity.pdbx_description
1 polymer ?
#
loop_
_entity_poly.entity_id
_entity_poly.type
_entity_poly.pdbx_seq_one_letter_code
_entity_poly.pdbx_strand_id
1 'polypeptide(L)'
;MTMTDPVADMLTRLRNANQAHHDSVSMPSSKLKTHIAEILQAQGYIAGWALEDARVGKTLTMELKYGPKRERSIVGIKRVSKPGLRVYAKSTEIPKVHGGLGVAILSTSSGLLTDRQATKKGVGGEVLAYVW
;
A
#
# COMPACT_ATOMS: atom_id res chain seq x y z
N MET A 1 15.30 8.49 20.67
CA MET A 1 15.38 8.14 19.24
C MET A 1 13.99 7.82 18.70
N THR A 2 13.57 8.52 17.68
CA THR A 2 12.28 8.28 17.07
C THR A 2 12.40 7.14 16.07
N MET A 3 11.48 6.19 16.15
CA MET A 3 11.37 5.14 15.14
C MET A 3 10.72 5.71 13.88
N THR A 4 11.33 5.44 12.73
CA THR A 4 10.77 5.86 11.46
C THR A 4 9.97 4.72 10.84
N ASP A 5 8.84 5.05 10.21
CA ASP A 5 8.03 4.08 9.47
C ASP A 5 7.75 4.66 8.08
N PRO A 6 8.63 4.38 7.10
CA PRO A 6 8.46 4.89 5.74
C PRO A 6 7.15 4.42 5.08
N VAL A 7 6.67 3.23 5.43
CA VAL A 7 5.40 2.71 4.90
C VAL A 7 4.24 3.53 5.46
N ALA A 8 4.23 3.80 6.78
CA ALA A 8 3.19 4.63 7.38
C ALA A 8 3.19 6.03 6.78
N ASP A 9 4.36 6.62 6.55
CA ASP A 9 4.49 7.92 5.92
C ASP A 9 3.89 7.91 4.50
N MET A 10 4.22 6.90 3.71
CA MET A 10 3.66 6.71 2.36
C MET A 10 2.13 6.64 2.40
N LEU A 11 1.59 5.82 3.28
CA LEU A 11 0.15 5.63 3.39
C LEU A 11 -0.56 6.89 3.87
N THR A 12 0.07 7.64 4.77
CA THR A 12 -0.47 8.92 5.25
C THR A 12 -0.48 9.97 4.14
N ARG A 13 0.60 10.08 3.37
CA ARG A 13 0.66 10.99 2.22
C ARG A 13 -0.41 10.65 1.19
N LEU A 14 -0.58 9.36 0.90
CA LEU A 14 -1.59 8.89 -0.04
C LEU A 14 -2.99 9.18 0.48
N ARG A 15 -3.26 8.92 1.75
CA ARG A 15 -4.55 9.20 2.39
C ARG A 15 -4.88 10.70 2.32
N ASN A 16 -3.94 11.54 2.69
CA ASN A 16 -4.15 12.99 2.72
C ASN A 16 -4.39 13.55 1.31
N ALA A 17 -3.61 13.10 0.33
CA ALA A 17 -3.79 13.52 -1.06
C ALA A 17 -5.15 13.07 -1.61
N ASN A 18 -5.56 11.86 -1.28
CA ASN A 18 -6.86 11.31 -1.68
C ASN A 18 -8.02 12.09 -1.07
N GLN A 19 -7.93 12.44 0.22
CA GLN A 19 -8.95 13.24 0.90
C GLN A 19 -9.05 14.64 0.32
N ALA A 20 -7.92 15.24 -0.07
CA ALA A 20 -7.87 16.58 -0.66
C ALA A 20 -8.15 16.59 -2.16
N HIS A 21 -8.44 15.43 -2.76
CA HIS A 21 -8.69 15.27 -4.20
C HIS A 21 -7.52 15.77 -5.07
N HIS A 22 -6.28 15.55 -4.63
CA HIS A 22 -5.11 15.82 -5.44
C HIS A 22 -5.02 14.83 -6.60
N ASP A 23 -4.46 15.27 -7.73
CA ASP A 23 -4.28 14.40 -8.89
C ASP A 23 -3.13 13.41 -8.70
N SER A 24 -2.11 13.80 -7.96
CA SER A 24 -0.95 12.97 -7.71
C SER A 24 -0.33 13.25 -6.34
N VAL A 25 0.54 12.36 -5.92
CA VAL A 25 1.33 12.52 -4.69
C VAL A 25 2.74 12.00 -4.94
N SER A 26 3.73 12.73 -4.44
CA SER A 26 5.15 12.39 -4.63
C SER A 26 5.85 12.22 -3.30
N MET A 27 6.86 11.36 -3.29
CA MET A 27 7.65 11.06 -2.09
C MET A 27 8.99 10.46 -2.47
N PRO A 28 9.98 10.47 -1.57
CA PRO A 28 11.21 9.72 -1.81
C PRO A 28 10.90 8.23 -2.00
N SER A 29 11.53 7.61 -3.01
CA SER A 29 11.25 6.23 -3.37
C SER A 29 12.07 5.23 -2.54
N SER A 30 11.58 4.00 -2.47
CA SER A 30 12.32 2.82 -2.02
C SER A 30 11.75 1.61 -2.76
N LYS A 31 12.46 0.48 -2.71
CA LYS A 31 11.97 -0.76 -3.34
C LYS A 31 10.62 -1.17 -2.76
N LEU A 32 10.49 -1.09 -1.43
CA LEU A 32 9.25 -1.47 -0.75
C LEU A 32 8.09 -0.58 -1.18
N LYS A 33 8.30 0.74 -1.22
CA LYS A 33 7.26 1.69 -1.66
C LYS A 33 6.84 1.45 -3.11
N THR A 34 7.81 1.15 -3.97
CA THR A 34 7.54 0.84 -5.38
C THR A 34 6.66 -0.41 -5.50
N HIS A 35 6.97 -1.46 -4.74
CA HIS A 35 6.18 -2.69 -4.76
C HIS A 35 4.76 -2.45 -4.23
N ILE A 36 4.61 -1.61 -3.21
CA ILE A 36 3.27 -1.23 -2.70
C ILE A 36 2.49 -0.48 -3.79
N ALA A 37 3.13 0.44 -4.49
CA ALA A 37 2.50 1.18 -5.59
C ALA A 37 2.05 0.23 -6.72
N GLU A 38 2.86 -0.77 -7.06
CA GLU A 38 2.49 -1.80 -8.05
C GLU A 38 1.21 -2.53 -7.64
N ILE A 39 1.12 -2.94 -6.38
CA ILE A 39 -0.06 -3.62 -5.86
C ILE A 39 -1.28 -2.70 -5.91
N LEU A 40 -1.14 -1.45 -5.48
CA LEU A 40 -2.24 -0.48 -5.49
C LEU A 40 -2.77 -0.25 -6.91
N GLN A 41 -1.87 -0.17 -7.90
CA GLN A 41 -2.29 -0.03 -9.29
C GLN A 41 -2.99 -1.29 -9.80
N ALA A 42 -2.42 -2.46 -9.54
CA ALA A 42 -3.00 -3.74 -9.97
C ALA A 42 -4.38 -3.98 -9.39
N GLN A 43 -4.63 -3.50 -8.16
CA GLN A 43 -5.93 -3.63 -7.50
C GLN A 43 -6.90 -2.50 -7.83
N GLY A 44 -6.47 -1.53 -8.65
CA GLY A 44 -7.34 -0.45 -9.11
C GLY A 44 -7.51 0.72 -8.15
N TYR A 45 -6.65 0.85 -7.14
CA TYR A 45 -6.73 1.94 -6.17
C TYR A 45 -6.05 3.22 -6.64
N ILE A 46 -5.03 3.09 -7.51
CA ILE A 46 -4.39 4.25 -8.13
C ILE A 46 -4.37 4.05 -9.66
N ALA A 47 -4.27 5.14 -10.40
CA ALA A 47 -4.25 5.09 -11.86
C ALA A 47 -2.89 4.65 -12.39
N GLY A 48 -1.81 5.06 -11.74
CA GLY A 48 -0.47 4.70 -12.15
C GLY A 48 0.59 5.22 -11.19
N TRP A 49 1.84 4.90 -11.48
CA TRP A 49 2.97 5.39 -10.72
C TRP A 49 4.19 5.48 -11.63
N ALA A 50 5.14 6.32 -11.25
CA ALA A 50 6.39 6.50 -12.00
C ALA A 50 7.53 6.85 -11.04
N LEU A 51 8.75 6.50 -11.46
CA LEU A 51 9.96 6.91 -10.77
C LEU A 51 10.66 7.97 -11.58
N GLU A 52 11.11 9.02 -10.92
CA GLU A 52 11.89 10.08 -11.52
C GLU A 52 13.19 10.26 -10.77
N ASP A 53 14.27 10.59 -11.47
CA ASP A 53 15.53 10.88 -10.82
C ASP A 53 15.42 12.18 -10.03
N ALA A 54 15.92 12.15 -8.80
CA ALA A 54 15.99 13.31 -7.93
C ALA A 54 17.46 13.66 -7.68
N ARG A 55 17.69 14.77 -6.99
CA ARG A 55 19.03 15.17 -6.61
C ARG A 55 19.74 14.09 -5.80
N VAL A 56 18.98 13.40 -4.95
CA VAL A 56 19.46 12.24 -4.20
C VAL A 56 18.39 11.13 -4.32
N GLY A 57 18.79 10.00 -4.91
CA GLY A 57 17.88 8.87 -5.11
C GLY A 57 16.83 9.12 -6.17
N LYS A 58 15.64 8.58 -5.96
CA LYS A 58 14.51 8.70 -6.89
C LYS A 58 13.26 9.17 -6.17
N THR A 59 12.39 9.84 -6.89
CA THR A 59 11.08 10.27 -6.42
C THR A 59 10.03 9.33 -7.01
N LEU A 60 9.19 8.78 -6.14
CA LEU A 60 8.02 8.01 -6.52
C LEU A 60 6.83 8.96 -6.62
N THR A 61 6.18 8.99 -7.78
CA THR A 61 4.95 9.75 -7.98
C THR A 61 3.83 8.77 -8.28
N MET A 62 2.74 8.85 -7.54
CA MET A 62 1.53 8.05 -7.76
C MET A 62 0.43 8.95 -8.29
N GLU A 63 -0.22 8.52 -9.37
CA GLU A 63 -1.39 9.20 -9.90
C GLU A 63 -2.63 8.62 -9.23
N LEU A 64 -3.40 9.48 -8.59
CA LEU A 64 -4.60 9.07 -7.87
C LEU A 64 -5.75 8.82 -8.85
N LYS A 65 -6.68 7.98 -8.44
CA LYS A 65 -7.81 7.59 -9.26
C LYS A 65 -9.10 8.04 -8.61
N TYR A 66 -9.98 8.61 -9.41
CA TYR A 66 -11.31 9.04 -8.97
C TYR A 66 -12.36 8.55 -9.94
N GLY A 67 -13.58 8.34 -9.46
CA GLY A 67 -14.70 7.97 -10.29
C GLY A 67 -15.25 9.15 -11.09
N PRO A 68 -16.27 8.92 -11.92
CA PRO A 68 -16.84 9.96 -12.80
C PRO A 68 -17.34 11.19 -12.06
N LYS A 69 -17.77 11.02 -10.81
CA LYS A 69 -18.27 12.12 -9.97
C LYS A 69 -17.24 12.54 -8.92
N ARG A 70 -15.95 12.30 -9.19
CA ARG A 70 -14.84 12.59 -8.28
C ARG A 70 -14.91 11.80 -6.97
N GLU A 71 -15.62 10.68 -6.96
CA GLU A 71 -15.61 9.79 -5.79
C GLU A 71 -14.26 9.09 -5.67
N ARG A 72 -13.80 8.94 -4.43
CA ARG A 72 -12.48 8.36 -4.14
C ARG A 72 -12.47 6.87 -4.43
N SER A 73 -11.39 6.39 -5.07
CA SER A 73 -11.14 4.96 -5.23
C SER A 73 -10.66 4.31 -3.95
N ILE A 74 -10.01 5.10 -3.08
CA ILE A 74 -9.57 4.64 -1.77
C ILE A 74 -10.49 5.24 -0.71
N VAL A 75 -11.23 4.39 0.00
CA VAL A 75 -12.11 4.82 1.08
C VAL A 75 -11.31 4.89 2.38
N GLY A 76 -10.43 3.93 2.62
CA GLY A 76 -9.61 3.93 3.83
C GLY A 76 -8.30 3.18 3.64
N ILE A 77 -7.34 3.52 4.47
CA ILE A 77 -6.03 2.90 4.54
C ILE A 77 -5.66 2.75 6.00
N LYS A 78 -5.16 1.57 6.37
CA LYS A 78 -4.73 1.30 7.74
C LYS A 78 -3.37 0.62 7.75
N ARG A 79 -2.40 1.20 8.46
CA ARG A 79 -1.13 0.55 8.75
C ARG A 79 -1.37 -0.51 9.82
N VAL A 80 -0.98 -1.76 9.58
CA VAL A 80 -1.21 -2.86 10.51
C VAL A 80 0.06 -3.18 11.29
N SER A 81 1.08 -3.74 10.63
CA SER A 81 2.36 -4.02 11.26
C SER A 81 3.18 -2.73 11.37
N LYS A 82 3.79 -2.49 12.52
CA LYS A 82 4.58 -1.28 12.80
C LYS A 82 5.95 -1.68 13.32
N PRO A 83 6.97 -0.81 13.20
CA PRO A 83 8.31 -1.14 13.70
C PRO A 83 8.34 -1.59 15.16
N GLY A 84 7.51 -1.01 16.03
CA GLY A 84 7.43 -1.38 17.45
C GLY A 84 6.44 -2.48 17.77
N LEU A 85 5.64 -2.91 16.77
CA LEU A 85 4.58 -3.90 16.97
C LEU A 85 4.34 -4.63 15.65
N ARG A 86 5.12 -5.68 15.41
CA ARG A 86 4.98 -6.47 14.17
C ARG A 86 3.78 -7.38 14.23
N VAL A 87 3.05 -7.50 13.12
CA VAL A 87 1.87 -8.34 12.98
C VAL A 87 2.08 -9.31 11.83
N TYR A 88 1.94 -10.60 12.12
CA TYR A 88 2.12 -11.67 11.14
C TYR A 88 0.85 -12.48 11.02
N ALA A 89 0.62 -13.09 9.85
CA ALA A 89 -0.47 -14.00 9.61
C ALA A 89 0.06 -15.32 9.06
N LYS A 90 -0.48 -16.43 9.56
CA LYS A 90 -0.17 -17.76 9.04
C LYS A 90 -0.91 -17.96 7.72
N SER A 91 -0.41 -18.88 6.88
CA SER A 91 -1.04 -19.21 5.59
C SER A 91 -2.49 -19.66 5.71
N THR A 92 -2.87 -20.21 6.87
CA THR A 92 -4.24 -20.68 7.15
C THR A 92 -5.13 -19.59 7.74
N GLU A 93 -4.58 -18.44 8.11
CA GLU A 93 -5.28 -17.38 8.82
C GLU A 93 -5.03 -16.02 8.18
N ILE A 94 -5.01 -15.95 6.85
CA ILE A 94 -4.80 -14.70 6.13
C ILE A 94 -6.04 -13.81 6.33
N PRO A 95 -5.86 -12.57 6.82
CA PRO A 95 -7.00 -11.68 7.07
C PRO A 95 -7.66 -11.23 5.78
N LYS A 96 -8.97 -11.05 5.84
CA LYS A 96 -9.75 -10.45 4.75
C LYS A 96 -10.22 -9.07 5.19
N VAL A 97 -10.08 -8.10 4.31
CA VAL A 97 -10.46 -6.71 4.58
C VAL A 97 -11.88 -6.50 4.08
N HIS A 98 -12.77 -6.09 4.98
CA HIS A 98 -14.19 -5.83 4.65
C HIS A 98 -14.85 -6.96 3.86
N GLY A 99 -14.67 -8.20 4.32
CA GLY A 99 -15.29 -9.37 3.68
C GLY A 99 -14.75 -9.69 2.29
N GLY A 100 -13.54 -9.19 1.97
CA GLY A 100 -12.91 -9.42 0.67
C GLY A 100 -13.09 -8.26 -0.30
N LEU A 101 -13.80 -7.19 0.09
CA LEU A 101 -13.95 -6.00 -0.75
C LEU A 101 -12.68 -5.16 -0.80
N GLY A 102 -11.90 -5.17 0.29
CA GLY A 102 -10.60 -4.51 0.35
C GLY A 102 -9.47 -5.49 0.15
N VAL A 103 -8.25 -5.00 0.37
CA VAL A 103 -7.01 -5.74 0.13
C VAL A 103 -6.11 -5.63 1.35
N ALA A 104 -5.53 -6.75 1.78
CA ALA A 104 -4.41 -6.74 2.71
C ALA A 104 -3.11 -6.87 1.91
N ILE A 105 -2.11 -6.09 2.27
CA ILE A 105 -0.78 -6.16 1.65
C ILE A 105 0.14 -6.87 2.62
N LEU A 106 0.70 -8.01 2.19
CA LEU A 106 1.58 -8.84 3.01
C LEU A 106 2.98 -8.89 2.43
N SER A 107 3.97 -8.89 3.34
CA SER A 107 5.36 -9.16 2.99
C SER A 107 5.62 -10.64 3.28
N THR A 108 5.89 -11.41 2.23
CA THR A 108 6.08 -12.86 2.32
C THR A 108 7.46 -13.26 1.80
N SER A 109 7.81 -14.52 1.96
CA SER A 109 9.04 -15.08 1.37
C SER A 109 9.02 -15.02 -0.16
N SER A 110 7.84 -14.92 -0.76
CA SER A 110 7.66 -14.78 -2.21
C SER A 110 7.53 -13.32 -2.66
N GLY A 111 7.86 -12.36 -1.80
CA GLY A 111 7.73 -10.94 -2.07
C GLY A 111 6.44 -10.34 -1.50
N LEU A 112 6.10 -9.13 -1.93
CA LEU A 112 4.85 -8.49 -1.53
C LEU A 112 3.68 -9.11 -2.28
N LEU A 113 2.68 -9.52 -1.54
CA LEU A 113 1.47 -10.16 -2.09
C LEU A 113 0.22 -9.54 -1.48
N THR A 114 -0.90 -9.65 -2.20
CA THR A 114 -2.21 -9.38 -1.63
C THR A 114 -2.65 -10.59 -0.81
N ASP A 115 -3.70 -10.41 0.01
CA ASP A 115 -4.29 -11.52 0.77
C ASP A 115 -4.73 -12.66 -0.13
N ARG A 116 -5.33 -12.36 -1.29
CA ARG A 116 -5.75 -13.38 -2.26
C ARG A 116 -4.58 -14.16 -2.84
N GLN A 117 -3.51 -13.44 -3.21
CA GLN A 117 -2.30 -14.07 -3.76
C GLN A 117 -1.61 -14.94 -2.73
N ALA A 118 -1.52 -14.48 -1.48
CA ALA A 118 -0.91 -15.23 -0.38
C ALA A 118 -1.71 -16.51 -0.08
N THR A 119 -3.04 -16.41 -0.06
CA THR A 119 -3.92 -17.57 0.14
C THR A 119 -3.74 -18.57 -0.99
N LYS A 120 -3.70 -18.11 -2.24
CA LYS A 120 -3.54 -18.98 -3.41
C LYS A 120 -2.20 -19.70 -3.39
N LYS A 121 -1.13 -19.03 -2.97
CA LYS A 121 0.20 -19.63 -2.87
C LYS A 121 0.39 -20.46 -1.60
N GLY A 122 -0.52 -20.34 -0.63
CA GLY A 122 -0.40 -21.05 0.64
C GLY A 122 0.73 -20.53 1.51
N VAL A 123 1.03 -19.24 1.46
CA VAL A 123 2.09 -18.62 2.26
C VAL A 123 1.51 -17.56 3.19
N GLY A 124 2.12 -17.43 4.38
CA GLY A 124 1.84 -16.35 5.30
C GLY A 124 2.95 -15.33 5.28
N GLY A 125 2.81 -14.27 6.07
CA GLY A 125 3.82 -13.25 6.16
C GLY A 125 3.43 -12.10 7.08
N GLU A 126 4.19 -11.03 7.00
CA GLU A 126 3.92 -9.82 7.76
C GLU A 126 2.79 -9.04 7.09
N VAL A 127 1.76 -8.70 7.87
CA VAL A 127 0.63 -7.91 7.37
C VAL A 127 0.99 -6.44 7.46
N LEU A 128 1.31 -5.82 6.32
CA LEU A 128 1.78 -4.44 6.29
C LEU A 128 0.64 -3.44 6.44
N ALA A 129 -0.42 -3.60 5.68
CA ALA A 129 -1.49 -2.61 5.64
C ALA A 129 -2.79 -3.20 5.08
N TYR A 130 -3.89 -2.53 5.38
CA TYR A 130 -5.18 -2.75 4.75
C TYR A 130 -5.54 -1.54 3.90
N VAL A 131 -6.13 -1.79 2.72
CA VAL A 131 -6.66 -0.75 1.83
C VAL A 131 -8.04 -1.17 1.37
N TRP A 132 -8.99 -0.24 1.40
CA TRP A 132 -10.34 -0.52 0.93
C TRP A 132 -11.02 0.71 0.33
#